data_b1b6ce27f45a04d18514197d3be8ce5e
#
_entry.id   b1b6ce27f45a04d18514197d3be8ce5e
#
_cell.length_a   1.000
_cell.length_b   1.000
_cell.length_c   1.000
_cell.angle_alpha   90.00
_cell.angle_beta   90.00
_cell.angle_gamma   90.00
#
_symmetry.space_group_name_H-M   'P 1'
#
loop_
_entity.id
_entity.type
_entity.pdbx_description
1 polymer ?
#
loop_
_entity_poly.entity_id
_entity_poly.type
_entity_poly.pdbx_seq_one_letter_code
_entity_poly.pdbx_strand_id
1 'polypeptide(L)'
;MKKTFVAAAFGLASALALAQSYPSKTITIVVPFSAGGPTDRVARDLAEAMRKPFGGATIVIDNTAGAGSSIGSNKVVKAAPDGYTLLLNHIAMASMPNQLRNMPFKVDTDFEYLGMVNEVPMTLISRPSLPAKTYKELVTWIGQNKGKVNLGNAGIGSASHLCGLMVQNALQTDMTSVPYKGTAPAMTDLIGGQIDLMCDQTTNTSQQIEGKKVTAYAVTTSKRLTTPALKDLPTMQELGIKGFDVSIWHGLYAPKGTPADVMAKINGALKAALKDPEFMAKQEALGAVIITDQRTDPVEHKKFVASEIAKWGPVLTAAKAYID
;
A
#
# COMPACT_ATOMS: atom_id res chain seq x y z
N MET A 1 35.35 -77.69 -8.69
CA MET A 1 35.55 -76.29 -8.28
C MET A 1 34.56 -75.43 -9.07
N LYS A 2 33.39 -75.12 -8.51
CA LYS A 2 32.35 -74.29 -9.10
C LYS A 2 32.36 -72.92 -8.40
N LYS A 3 32.73 -71.87 -9.12
CA LYS A 3 32.69 -70.48 -8.59
C LYS A 3 31.29 -69.90 -8.80
N THR A 4 30.57 -69.66 -7.73
CA THR A 4 29.25 -69.02 -7.72
C THR A 4 29.48 -67.49 -7.74
N PHE A 5 29.04 -66.81 -8.82
CA PHE A 5 28.98 -65.37 -8.90
C PHE A 5 27.67 -64.91 -8.25
N VAL A 6 27.75 -64.17 -7.12
CA VAL A 6 26.62 -63.45 -6.53
C VAL A 6 26.58 -62.06 -7.18
N ALA A 7 25.61 -61.83 -8.03
CA ALA A 7 25.32 -60.51 -8.59
C ALA A 7 24.54 -59.70 -7.58
N ALA A 8 25.17 -58.68 -6.97
CA ALA A 8 24.51 -57.70 -6.13
C ALA A 8 23.71 -56.70 -7.01
N ALA A 9 22.40 -56.86 -7.04
CA ALA A 9 21.50 -55.90 -7.63
C ALA A 9 21.37 -54.67 -6.72
N PHE A 10 22.12 -53.63 -6.97
CA PHE A 10 21.88 -52.31 -6.36
C PHE A 10 20.63 -51.71 -7.00
N GLY A 11 19.50 -51.84 -6.25
CA GLY A 11 18.30 -51.13 -6.60
C GLY A 11 18.49 -49.61 -6.42
N LEU A 12 18.56 -48.87 -7.55
CA LEU A 12 18.39 -47.42 -7.56
C LEU A 12 16.94 -47.13 -7.16
N ALA A 13 16.71 -46.94 -5.87
CA ALA A 13 15.53 -46.24 -5.40
C ALA A 13 15.68 -44.78 -5.80
N SER A 14 15.24 -44.43 -7.01
CA SER A 14 15.01 -43.04 -7.40
C SER A 14 13.92 -42.50 -6.48
N ALA A 15 14.32 -41.81 -5.42
CA ALA A 15 13.40 -40.99 -4.66
C ALA A 15 12.87 -39.91 -5.59
N LEU A 16 11.71 -40.17 -6.19
CA LEU A 16 10.88 -39.14 -6.75
C LEU A 16 10.55 -38.21 -5.57
N ALA A 17 11.39 -37.20 -5.37
CA ALA A 17 11.01 -36.07 -4.56
C ALA A 17 9.74 -35.50 -5.22
N LEU A 18 8.58 -35.87 -4.69
CA LEU A 18 7.31 -35.21 -4.99
C LEU A 18 7.57 -33.76 -4.65
N ALA A 19 7.86 -32.97 -5.70
CA ALA A 19 7.97 -31.53 -5.56
C ALA A 19 6.67 -31.08 -4.92
N GLN A 20 6.73 -30.77 -3.62
CA GLN A 20 5.57 -30.35 -2.84
C GLN A 20 4.94 -29.18 -3.61
N SER A 21 3.68 -29.35 -4.03
CA SER A 21 3.01 -28.32 -4.84
C SER A 21 2.93 -27.03 -4.02
N TYR A 22 3.51 -25.95 -4.55
CA TYR A 22 3.36 -24.62 -3.94
C TYR A 22 1.89 -24.16 -4.12
N PRO A 23 1.24 -23.60 -3.07
CA PRO A 23 1.70 -23.56 -1.68
C PRO A 23 1.38 -24.86 -0.90
N SER A 24 2.28 -25.29 0.00
CA SER A 24 2.09 -26.47 0.87
C SER A 24 2.02 -26.10 2.37
N LYS A 25 2.24 -24.80 2.69
CA LYS A 25 2.16 -24.24 4.05
C LYS A 25 1.52 -22.85 4.00
N THR A 26 1.25 -22.27 5.15
CA THR A 26 0.69 -20.92 5.28
C THR A 26 1.57 -19.87 4.60
N ILE A 27 0.95 -19.00 3.79
CA ILE A 27 1.58 -17.81 3.21
C ILE A 27 1.36 -16.63 4.16
N THR A 28 2.38 -15.83 4.37
CA THR A 28 2.30 -14.59 5.16
C THR A 28 2.42 -13.39 4.21
N ILE A 29 1.45 -12.49 4.25
CA ILE A 29 1.56 -11.18 3.60
C ILE A 29 1.92 -10.16 4.68
N VAL A 30 3.12 -9.63 4.63
CA VAL A 30 3.57 -8.54 5.49
C VAL A 30 2.97 -7.24 4.99
N VAL A 31 2.32 -6.52 5.89
CA VAL A 31 1.80 -5.16 5.69
C VAL A 31 2.62 -4.23 6.57
N PRO A 32 3.38 -3.27 6.02
CA PRO A 32 4.32 -2.46 6.78
C PRO A 32 3.66 -1.26 7.50
N PHE A 33 2.38 -1.39 7.87
CA PHE A 33 1.56 -0.40 8.55
C PHE A 33 0.66 -1.06 9.61
N SER A 34 0.11 -0.26 10.52
CA SER A 34 -0.80 -0.75 11.56
C SER A 34 -2.03 -1.46 11.00
N ALA A 35 -2.49 -2.47 11.72
CA ALA A 35 -3.75 -3.14 11.43
C ALA A 35 -4.92 -2.13 11.45
N GLY A 36 -5.95 -2.40 10.63
CA GLY A 36 -7.13 -1.55 10.50
C GLY A 36 -6.94 -0.34 9.59
N GLY A 37 -5.72 -0.11 9.06
CA GLY A 37 -5.44 0.93 8.06
C GLY A 37 -5.78 0.51 6.63
N PRO A 38 -5.63 1.42 5.65
CA PRO A 38 -6.04 1.19 4.26
C PRO A 38 -5.30 0.02 3.61
N THR A 39 -3.98 -0.08 3.77
CA THR A 39 -3.18 -1.17 3.20
C THR A 39 -3.51 -2.53 3.84
N ASP A 40 -3.80 -2.56 5.15
CA ASP A 40 -4.26 -3.77 5.84
C ASP A 40 -5.61 -4.23 5.29
N ARG A 41 -6.53 -3.30 5.01
CA ARG A 41 -7.83 -3.61 4.38
C ARG A 41 -7.63 -4.25 3.01
N VAL A 42 -6.82 -3.64 2.14
CA VAL A 42 -6.49 -4.20 0.83
C VAL A 42 -5.86 -5.59 0.96
N ALA A 43 -4.91 -5.77 1.91
CA ALA A 43 -4.24 -7.05 2.12
C ALA A 43 -5.19 -8.17 2.55
N ARG A 44 -6.14 -7.89 3.44
CA ARG A 44 -7.13 -8.89 3.91
C ARG A 44 -8.08 -9.29 2.81
N ASP A 45 -8.62 -8.34 2.06
CA ASP A 45 -9.50 -8.61 0.94
C ASP A 45 -8.75 -9.39 -0.17
N LEU A 46 -7.51 -9.03 -0.47
CA LEU A 46 -6.66 -9.73 -1.43
C LEU A 46 -6.31 -11.14 -0.97
N ALA A 47 -5.95 -11.31 0.30
CA ALA A 47 -5.61 -12.62 0.88
C ALA A 47 -6.80 -13.58 0.75
N GLU A 48 -8.02 -13.13 1.05
CA GLU A 48 -9.22 -13.95 0.90
C GLU A 48 -9.46 -14.34 -0.56
N ALA A 49 -9.34 -13.39 -1.49
CA ALA A 49 -9.51 -13.64 -2.92
C ALA A 49 -8.43 -14.59 -3.50
N MET A 50 -7.18 -14.54 -2.98
CA MET A 50 -6.09 -15.42 -3.41
C MET A 50 -6.18 -16.85 -2.85
N ARG A 51 -6.99 -17.11 -1.82
CA ARG A 51 -7.13 -18.47 -1.24
C ARG A 51 -7.64 -19.49 -2.24
N LYS A 52 -8.68 -19.14 -2.99
CA LYS A 52 -9.28 -20.07 -3.98
C LYS A 52 -8.30 -20.47 -5.07
N PRO A 53 -7.59 -19.56 -5.76
CA PRO A 53 -6.54 -19.90 -6.72
C PRO A 53 -5.42 -20.77 -6.14
N PHE A 54 -5.16 -20.64 -4.83
CA PHE A 54 -4.18 -21.47 -4.12
C PHE A 54 -4.77 -22.77 -3.51
N GLY A 55 -5.92 -23.23 -4.00
CA GLY A 55 -6.53 -24.49 -3.53
C GLY A 55 -7.01 -24.46 -2.08
N GLY A 56 -7.35 -23.29 -1.54
CA GLY A 56 -7.80 -23.11 -0.16
C GLY A 56 -6.66 -22.87 0.85
N ALA A 57 -5.44 -22.60 0.38
CA ALA A 57 -4.30 -22.35 1.26
C ALA A 57 -4.57 -21.21 2.25
N THR A 58 -4.04 -21.36 3.47
CA THR A 58 -4.13 -20.32 4.48
C THR A 58 -3.18 -19.17 4.15
N ILE A 59 -3.73 -17.95 4.12
CA ILE A 59 -2.96 -16.71 3.97
C ILE A 59 -3.23 -15.85 5.21
N VAL A 60 -2.16 -15.43 5.90
CA VAL A 60 -2.24 -14.58 7.09
C VAL A 60 -1.63 -13.21 6.84
N ILE A 61 -2.14 -12.19 7.51
CA ILE A 61 -1.62 -10.83 7.45
C ILE A 61 -0.76 -10.56 8.68
N ASP A 62 0.45 -10.06 8.44
CA ASP A 62 1.41 -9.66 9.46
C ASP A 62 1.65 -8.16 9.38
N ASN A 63 1.10 -7.41 10.32
CA ASN A 63 1.26 -5.97 10.41
C ASN A 63 2.57 -5.60 11.10
N THR A 64 3.65 -5.45 10.34
CA THR A 64 4.98 -5.03 10.84
C THR A 64 5.21 -3.55 10.53
N ALA A 65 4.61 -2.67 11.33
CA ALA A 65 4.60 -1.22 11.13
C ALA A 65 5.87 -0.52 11.61
N GLY A 66 6.19 0.64 11.03
CA GLY A 66 7.21 1.56 11.52
C GLY A 66 8.12 2.13 10.43
N ALA A 67 8.75 3.25 10.76
CA ALA A 67 9.68 4.02 9.91
C ALA A 67 9.19 4.15 8.45
N GLY A 68 7.97 4.67 8.26
CA GLY A 68 7.38 4.92 6.95
C GLY A 68 7.23 3.69 6.04
N SER A 69 7.17 2.49 6.61
CA SER A 69 7.12 1.16 5.98
C SER A 69 8.47 0.41 5.87
N SER A 70 9.60 1.05 6.17
CA SER A 70 10.92 0.42 5.95
C SER A 70 11.15 -0.81 6.84
N ILE A 71 10.60 -0.85 8.08
CA ILE A 71 10.76 -1.99 9.00
C ILE A 71 10.13 -3.25 8.41
N GLY A 72 8.86 -3.18 8.00
CA GLY A 72 8.15 -4.32 7.42
C GLY A 72 8.72 -4.74 6.07
N SER A 73 9.12 -3.77 5.23
CA SER A 73 9.77 -4.06 3.95
C SER A 73 11.10 -4.79 4.13
N ASN A 74 11.95 -4.35 5.09
CA ASN A 74 13.22 -5.00 5.40
C ASN A 74 13.05 -6.40 6.01
N LYS A 75 11.95 -6.64 6.73
CA LYS A 75 11.59 -8.00 7.20
C LYS A 75 11.41 -8.95 6.02
N VAL A 76 10.74 -8.52 4.97
CA VAL A 76 10.54 -9.34 3.76
C VAL A 76 11.86 -9.54 3.00
N VAL A 77 12.69 -8.50 2.85
CA VAL A 77 14.02 -8.65 2.24
C VAL A 77 14.86 -9.73 2.90
N LYS A 78 14.75 -9.87 4.23
CA LYS A 78 15.49 -10.85 5.04
C LYS A 78 14.82 -12.22 5.14
N ALA A 79 13.61 -12.38 4.60
CA ALA A 79 12.89 -13.65 4.62
C ALA A 79 13.47 -14.64 3.61
N ALA A 80 13.19 -15.93 3.83
CA ALA A 80 13.56 -16.98 2.86
C ALA A 80 12.86 -16.69 1.50
N PRO A 81 13.59 -16.80 0.37
CA PRO A 81 13.04 -16.57 -0.96
C PRO A 81 12.29 -17.80 -1.48
N ASP A 82 11.33 -18.30 -0.70
CA ASP A 82 10.56 -19.51 -0.98
C ASP A 82 9.08 -19.23 -1.35
N GLY A 83 8.71 -17.95 -1.44
CA GLY A 83 7.36 -17.50 -1.80
C GLY A 83 6.36 -17.50 -0.63
N TYR A 84 6.73 -17.88 0.58
CA TYR A 84 5.81 -17.93 1.73
C TYR A 84 5.79 -16.66 2.58
N THR A 85 6.69 -15.72 2.32
CA THR A 85 6.65 -14.38 2.91
C THR A 85 6.59 -13.36 1.78
N LEU A 86 5.47 -12.67 1.67
CA LEU A 86 5.22 -11.65 0.65
C LEU A 86 5.10 -10.27 1.31
N LEU A 87 5.28 -9.21 0.54
CA LEU A 87 5.03 -7.83 0.99
C LEU A 87 3.89 -7.24 0.17
N LEU A 88 2.87 -6.70 0.81
CA LEU A 88 1.97 -5.74 0.18
C LEU A 88 2.35 -4.33 0.63
N ASN A 89 2.83 -3.53 -0.30
CA ASN A 89 3.19 -2.14 -0.02
C ASN A 89 2.66 -1.23 -1.13
N HIS A 90 2.76 0.05 -0.93
CA HIS A 90 2.19 1.09 -1.79
C HIS A 90 3.28 2.08 -2.26
N ILE A 91 2.89 3.28 -2.66
CA ILE A 91 3.77 4.37 -3.13
C ILE A 91 5.00 4.62 -2.23
N ALA A 92 5.01 4.15 -0.98
CA ALA A 92 6.19 4.19 -0.12
C ALA A 92 7.40 3.49 -0.75
N MET A 93 7.20 2.47 -1.60
CA MET A 93 8.28 1.84 -2.38
C MET A 93 8.97 2.84 -3.33
N ALA A 94 8.25 3.85 -3.79
CA ALA A 94 8.82 4.90 -4.65
C ALA A 94 9.37 6.10 -3.85
N SER A 95 8.81 6.39 -2.68
CA SER A 95 9.22 7.54 -1.86
C SER A 95 10.42 7.26 -0.96
N MET A 96 10.49 6.07 -0.35
CA MET A 96 11.57 5.70 0.58
C MET A 96 13.00 5.90 0.02
N PRO A 97 13.32 5.51 -1.23
CA PRO A 97 14.66 5.71 -1.79
C PRO A 97 15.13 7.16 -1.81
N ASN A 98 14.18 8.11 -1.83
CA ASN A 98 14.45 9.54 -1.88
C ASN A 98 14.36 10.25 -0.51
N GLN A 99 13.94 9.52 0.53
CA GLN A 99 13.70 10.11 1.86
C GLN A 99 14.55 9.50 2.97
N LEU A 100 14.85 8.20 2.91
CA LEU A 100 15.66 7.50 3.90
C LEU A 100 17.14 7.62 3.52
N ARG A 101 17.94 8.34 4.33
CA ARG A 101 19.40 8.48 4.09
C ARG A 101 20.14 7.15 4.29
N ASN A 102 19.68 6.33 5.22
CA ASN A 102 20.28 5.04 5.57
C ASN A 102 19.27 3.90 5.34
N MET A 103 18.83 3.73 4.07
CA MET A 103 17.87 2.68 3.74
C MET A 103 18.54 1.29 3.83
N PRO A 104 17.97 0.34 4.60
CA PRO A 104 18.59 -0.97 4.84
C PRO A 104 18.41 -1.96 3.68
N PHE A 105 17.85 -1.56 2.57
CA PHE A 105 17.62 -2.35 1.35
C PHE A 105 17.48 -1.43 0.13
N LYS A 106 17.50 -2.03 -1.06
CA LYS A 106 17.27 -1.35 -2.33
C LYS A 106 15.99 -1.86 -2.96
N VAL A 107 15.08 -0.95 -3.31
CA VAL A 107 13.76 -1.30 -3.89
C VAL A 107 13.91 -2.00 -5.23
N ASP A 108 14.84 -1.56 -6.06
CA ASP A 108 15.07 -2.04 -7.42
C ASP A 108 15.72 -3.43 -7.50
N THR A 109 16.49 -3.85 -6.47
CA THR A 109 17.30 -5.07 -6.52
C THR A 109 16.94 -6.13 -5.49
N ASP A 110 16.38 -5.77 -4.34
CA ASP A 110 16.21 -6.68 -3.21
C ASP A 110 14.81 -7.34 -3.16
N PHE A 111 13.95 -7.02 -4.14
CA PHE A 111 12.63 -7.60 -4.30
C PHE A 111 12.43 -8.23 -5.68
N GLU A 112 11.60 -9.27 -5.71
CA GLU A 112 10.89 -9.70 -6.90
C GLU A 112 9.51 -9.01 -6.92
N TYR A 113 9.11 -8.53 -8.08
CA TYR A 113 7.83 -7.86 -8.31
C TYR A 113 6.81 -8.90 -8.76
N LEU A 114 5.61 -8.87 -8.21
CA LEU A 114 4.59 -9.89 -8.48
C LEU A 114 3.36 -9.34 -9.22
N GLY A 115 3.21 -8.04 -9.27
CA GLY A 115 2.11 -7.34 -9.94
C GLY A 115 1.47 -6.27 -9.07
N MET A 116 0.85 -5.29 -9.71
CA MET A 116 0.04 -4.27 -9.03
C MET A 116 -1.35 -4.81 -8.71
N VAL A 117 -1.95 -4.26 -7.67
CA VAL A 117 -3.26 -4.68 -7.12
C VAL A 117 -4.36 -3.68 -7.48
N ASN A 118 -4.23 -2.47 -7.00
CA ASN A 118 -5.22 -1.40 -7.16
C ASN A 118 -4.58 -0.01 -7.12
N GLU A 119 -5.38 1.00 -7.47
CA GLU A 119 -5.14 2.41 -7.21
C GLU A 119 -6.23 2.93 -6.30
N VAL A 120 -5.86 3.59 -5.23
CA VAL A 120 -6.77 4.10 -4.21
C VAL A 120 -6.68 5.63 -4.17
N PRO A 121 -7.75 6.35 -4.51
CA PRO A 121 -7.84 7.79 -4.30
C PRO A 121 -7.68 8.16 -2.83
N MET A 122 -7.36 9.43 -2.57
CA MET A 122 -7.32 9.95 -1.22
C MET A 122 -8.37 11.03 -1.00
N THR A 123 -8.64 11.35 0.26
CA THR A 123 -9.52 12.42 0.67
C THR A 123 -8.81 13.36 1.64
N LEU A 124 -9.03 14.65 1.51
CA LEU A 124 -8.67 15.64 2.53
C LEU A 124 -9.79 15.71 3.55
N ILE A 125 -9.48 15.37 4.80
CA ILE A 125 -10.45 15.30 5.90
C ILE A 125 -9.96 16.05 7.14
N SER A 126 -10.90 16.46 8.00
CA SER A 126 -10.63 17.05 9.30
C SER A 126 -11.38 16.36 10.43
N ARG A 127 -10.96 16.66 11.67
CA ARG A 127 -11.72 16.31 12.86
C ARG A 127 -13.13 16.90 12.81
N PRO A 128 -14.14 16.22 13.38
CA PRO A 128 -15.54 16.64 13.27
C PRO A 128 -15.84 17.97 13.96
N SER A 129 -15.07 18.31 14.98
CA SER A 129 -15.22 19.55 15.76
C SER A 129 -14.56 20.78 15.13
N LEU A 130 -13.88 20.64 13.97
CA LEU A 130 -13.26 21.77 13.30
C LEU A 130 -14.35 22.75 12.78
N PRO A 131 -14.22 24.08 13.03
CA PRO A 131 -15.26 25.04 12.68
C PRO A 131 -15.19 25.46 11.20
N ALA A 132 -14.92 24.51 10.29
CA ALA A 132 -14.91 24.69 8.87
C ALA A 132 -15.69 23.52 8.22
N LYS A 133 -16.74 23.82 7.49
CA LYS A 133 -17.60 22.80 6.86
C LYS A 133 -17.40 22.73 5.35
N THR A 134 -16.81 23.76 4.77
CA THR A 134 -16.46 23.85 3.34
C THR A 134 -14.95 23.98 3.17
N TYR A 135 -14.44 23.65 1.99
CA TYR A 135 -13.02 23.83 1.66
C TYR A 135 -12.59 25.29 1.80
N LYS A 136 -13.43 26.25 1.38
CA LYS A 136 -13.12 27.68 1.53
C LYS A 136 -12.96 28.09 2.99
N GLU A 137 -13.84 27.59 3.87
CA GLU A 137 -13.72 27.83 5.31
C GLU A 137 -12.50 27.16 5.89
N LEU A 138 -12.16 25.94 5.41
CA LEU A 138 -10.94 25.23 5.81
C LEU A 138 -9.68 26.04 5.48
N VAL A 139 -9.56 26.54 4.25
CA VAL A 139 -8.41 27.37 3.83
C VAL A 139 -8.31 28.64 4.69
N THR A 140 -9.44 29.29 4.95
CA THR A 140 -9.50 30.47 5.84
C THR A 140 -9.04 30.11 7.27
N TRP A 141 -9.53 29.00 7.82
CA TRP A 141 -9.19 28.55 9.16
C TRP A 141 -7.70 28.18 9.27
N ILE A 142 -7.15 27.49 8.28
CA ILE A 142 -5.71 27.17 8.21
C ILE A 142 -4.89 28.47 8.21
N GLY A 143 -5.29 29.46 7.42
CA GLY A 143 -4.62 30.76 7.34
C GLY A 143 -4.62 31.51 8.68
N GLN A 144 -5.68 31.42 9.46
CA GLN A 144 -5.81 32.02 10.80
C GLN A 144 -5.04 31.24 11.89
N ASN A 145 -4.73 29.96 11.65
CA ASN A 145 -4.07 29.07 12.60
C ASN A 145 -2.67 28.63 12.12
N LYS A 146 -1.98 29.45 11.32
CA LYS A 146 -0.63 29.14 10.82
C LYS A 146 0.32 28.70 11.93
N GLY A 147 1.06 27.61 11.71
CA GLY A 147 2.00 27.02 12.66
C GLY A 147 1.36 26.24 13.81
N LYS A 148 0.01 26.15 13.89
CA LYS A 148 -0.71 25.41 14.93
C LYS A 148 -1.52 24.25 14.39
N VAL A 149 -1.64 24.11 13.07
CA VAL A 149 -2.42 23.04 12.44
C VAL A 149 -1.62 21.74 12.50
N ASN A 150 -2.19 20.70 13.09
CA ASN A 150 -1.61 19.37 13.18
C ASN A 150 -2.13 18.49 12.05
N LEU A 151 -1.24 18.02 11.20
CA LEU A 151 -1.51 17.17 10.04
C LEU A 151 -1.01 15.75 10.31
N GLY A 152 -1.93 14.83 10.61
CA GLY A 152 -1.61 13.43 10.88
C GLY A 152 -1.25 12.63 9.64
N ASN A 153 -0.31 11.69 9.78
CA ASN A 153 0.09 10.78 8.71
C ASN A 153 0.57 9.42 9.23
N ALA A 154 0.73 8.45 8.34
CA ALA A 154 1.14 7.07 8.66
C ALA A 154 2.66 6.87 8.86
N GLY A 155 3.37 7.93 9.13
CA GLY A 155 4.84 8.00 9.18
C GLY A 155 5.41 8.71 7.95
N ILE A 156 6.58 9.31 8.14
CA ILE A 156 7.27 10.05 7.07
C ILE A 156 7.56 9.09 5.91
N GLY A 157 7.32 9.51 4.67
CA GLY A 157 7.42 8.67 3.47
C GLY A 157 6.16 7.89 3.11
N SER A 158 5.18 7.81 4.02
CA SER A 158 3.90 7.16 3.71
C SER A 158 3.05 7.95 2.71
N ALA A 159 2.04 7.29 2.15
CA ALA A 159 1.08 7.90 1.23
C ALA A 159 0.41 9.17 1.82
N SER A 160 -0.04 9.08 3.08
CA SER A 160 -0.67 10.21 3.76
C SER A 160 0.29 11.36 4.04
N HIS A 161 1.57 11.07 4.28
CA HIS A 161 2.60 12.09 4.39
C HIS A 161 2.82 12.81 3.06
N LEU A 162 2.98 12.06 1.95
CA LEU A 162 3.14 12.64 0.61
C LEU A 162 1.96 13.54 0.22
N CYS A 163 0.74 13.06 0.42
CA CYS A 163 -0.45 13.86 0.16
C CYS A 163 -0.47 15.12 1.05
N GLY A 164 -0.11 14.99 2.32
CA GLY A 164 -0.01 16.12 3.25
C GLY A 164 0.99 17.18 2.78
N LEU A 165 2.16 16.77 2.27
CA LEU A 165 3.15 17.69 1.68
C LEU A 165 2.59 18.40 0.43
N MET A 166 1.87 17.68 -0.43
CA MET A 166 1.23 18.29 -1.60
C MET A 166 0.17 19.32 -1.19
N VAL A 167 -0.63 19.03 -0.17
CA VAL A 167 -1.64 19.97 0.37
C VAL A 167 -0.95 21.21 0.95
N GLN A 168 0.09 21.06 1.76
CA GLN A 168 0.85 22.18 2.32
C GLN A 168 1.46 23.06 1.23
N ASN A 169 2.06 22.43 0.22
CA ASN A 169 2.62 23.16 -0.92
C ASN A 169 1.53 23.89 -1.73
N ALA A 170 0.40 23.26 -1.97
CA ALA A 170 -0.73 23.87 -2.70
C ALA A 170 -1.31 25.08 -1.97
N LEU A 171 -1.38 25.00 -0.63
CA LEU A 171 -1.89 26.08 0.22
C LEU A 171 -0.81 27.10 0.64
N GLN A 172 0.46 26.89 0.25
CA GLN A 172 1.61 27.73 0.65
C GLN A 172 1.62 27.97 2.18
N THR A 173 1.39 26.91 2.94
CA THR A 173 1.26 26.98 4.40
C THR A 173 1.87 25.75 5.04
N ASP A 174 2.80 25.96 5.97
CA ASP A 174 3.38 24.88 6.76
C ASP A 174 2.40 24.44 7.85
N MET A 175 2.35 23.12 8.08
CA MET A 175 1.58 22.47 9.14
C MET A 175 2.50 21.55 9.93
N THR A 176 2.19 21.34 11.21
CA THR A 176 2.93 20.40 12.05
C THR A 176 2.62 18.97 11.60
N SER A 177 3.60 18.28 11.05
CA SER A 177 3.47 16.86 10.69
C SER A 177 3.49 16.00 11.96
N VAL A 178 2.44 15.17 12.15
CA VAL A 178 2.31 14.26 13.30
C VAL A 178 2.35 12.81 12.77
N PRO A 179 3.52 12.14 12.85
CA PRO A 179 3.70 10.80 12.30
C PRO A 179 3.19 9.71 13.26
N TYR A 180 2.45 8.75 12.71
CA TYR A 180 1.98 7.53 13.37
C TYR A 180 2.58 6.28 12.71
N LYS A 181 2.43 5.10 13.32
CA LYS A 181 2.84 3.82 12.72
C LYS A 181 1.82 3.28 11.68
N GLY A 182 0.97 4.13 11.14
CA GLY A 182 -0.11 3.82 10.19
C GLY A 182 -1.27 4.78 10.38
N THR A 183 -2.24 4.82 9.45
CA THR A 183 -3.34 5.78 9.52
C THR A 183 -4.47 5.37 10.47
N ALA A 184 -4.56 4.10 10.90
CA ALA A 184 -5.61 3.69 11.84
C ALA A 184 -5.50 4.43 13.20
N PRO A 185 -4.35 4.48 13.90
CA PRO A 185 -4.22 5.29 15.11
C PRO A 185 -4.37 6.80 14.84
N ALA A 186 -3.88 7.30 13.70
CA ALA A 186 -4.06 8.69 13.31
C ALA A 186 -5.54 9.05 13.13
N MET A 187 -6.34 8.16 12.53
CA MET A 187 -7.79 8.33 12.36
C MET A 187 -8.51 8.39 13.73
N THR A 188 -8.10 7.55 14.67
CA THR A 188 -8.63 7.60 16.06
C THR A 188 -8.37 8.96 16.68
N ASP A 189 -7.17 9.48 16.57
CA ASP A 189 -6.79 10.79 17.11
C ASP A 189 -7.45 11.96 16.36
N LEU A 190 -7.67 11.82 15.03
CA LEU A 190 -8.44 12.80 14.26
C LEU A 190 -9.88 12.89 14.75
N ILE A 191 -10.55 11.74 14.92
CA ILE A 191 -11.92 11.69 15.42
C ILE A 191 -11.99 12.22 16.86
N GLY A 192 -10.98 11.88 17.68
CA GLY A 192 -10.84 12.35 19.07
C GLY A 192 -10.39 13.81 19.21
N GLY A 193 -10.05 14.50 18.10
CA GLY A 193 -9.67 15.91 18.11
C GLY A 193 -8.22 16.19 18.52
N GLN A 194 -7.35 15.18 18.59
CA GLN A 194 -5.93 15.35 18.95
C GLN A 194 -5.09 15.90 17.78
N ILE A 195 -5.52 15.65 16.55
CA ILE A 195 -5.00 16.24 15.32
C ILE A 195 -6.11 16.90 14.53
N ASP A 196 -5.77 17.82 13.64
CA ASP A 196 -6.76 18.65 12.94
C ASP A 196 -7.15 18.11 11.58
N LEU A 197 -6.16 17.64 10.82
CA LEU A 197 -6.30 17.24 9.41
C LEU A 197 -5.61 15.94 9.13
N MET A 198 -6.08 15.25 8.11
CA MET A 198 -5.40 14.15 7.42
C MET A 198 -5.69 14.21 5.92
N CYS A 199 -4.74 13.73 5.13
CA CYS A 199 -4.99 13.25 3.77
C CYS A 199 -4.80 11.74 3.78
N ASP A 200 -5.88 10.96 3.53
CA ASP A 200 -5.79 9.51 3.64
C ASP A 200 -6.63 8.80 2.58
N GLN A 201 -6.30 7.54 2.34
CA GLN A 201 -6.90 6.70 1.30
C GLN A 201 -8.38 6.44 1.54
N THR A 202 -9.16 6.41 0.46
CA THR A 202 -10.61 6.18 0.51
C THR A 202 -10.98 4.85 1.16
N THR A 203 -10.15 3.83 1.04
CA THR A 203 -10.34 2.52 1.71
C THR A 203 -10.38 2.60 3.24
N ASN A 204 -9.86 3.68 3.82
CA ASN A 204 -9.97 3.98 5.25
C ASN A 204 -11.04 5.05 5.55
N THR A 205 -11.16 6.07 4.68
CA THR A 205 -11.96 7.26 4.98
C THR A 205 -13.43 7.15 4.59
N SER A 206 -13.79 6.34 3.58
CA SER A 206 -15.17 6.23 3.08
C SER A 206 -16.18 5.91 4.19
N GLN A 207 -15.90 4.93 5.05
CA GLN A 207 -16.77 4.57 6.15
C GLN A 207 -16.87 5.65 7.23
N GLN A 208 -15.78 6.40 7.46
CA GLN A 208 -15.76 7.49 8.44
C GLN A 208 -16.55 8.71 7.92
N ILE A 209 -16.49 8.96 6.62
CA ILE A 209 -17.24 10.01 5.92
C ILE A 209 -18.73 9.66 5.94
N GLU A 210 -19.10 8.45 5.54
CA GLU A 210 -20.49 7.95 5.57
C GLU A 210 -21.08 8.02 6.98
N GLY A 211 -20.30 7.59 7.97
CA GLY A 211 -20.67 7.66 9.40
C GLY A 211 -20.60 9.07 10.01
N LYS A 212 -20.27 10.10 9.22
CA LYS A 212 -20.14 11.52 9.67
C LYS A 212 -19.18 11.69 10.85
N LYS A 213 -18.19 10.81 10.99
CA LYS A 213 -17.16 10.86 12.04
C LYS A 213 -16.02 11.81 11.73
N VAL A 214 -15.93 12.28 10.49
CA VAL A 214 -14.97 13.26 10.00
C VAL A 214 -15.68 14.22 9.05
N THR A 215 -15.10 15.41 8.82
CA THR A 215 -15.53 16.33 7.76
C THR A 215 -14.62 16.10 6.55
N ALA A 216 -15.19 15.81 5.38
CA ALA A 216 -14.45 15.64 4.14
C ALA A 216 -14.61 16.88 3.26
N TYR A 217 -13.53 17.28 2.57
CA TYR A 217 -13.48 18.50 1.76
C TYR A 217 -13.26 18.23 0.28
N ALA A 218 -12.44 17.25 -0.06
CA ALA A 218 -12.10 16.95 -1.45
C ALA A 218 -11.57 15.55 -1.63
N VAL A 219 -11.62 15.07 -2.88
CA VAL A 219 -10.87 13.91 -3.37
C VAL A 219 -9.65 14.38 -4.15
N THR A 220 -8.61 13.54 -4.20
CA THR A 220 -7.31 13.87 -4.79
C THR A 220 -7.20 13.54 -6.27
N THR A 221 -8.19 12.88 -6.84
CA THR A 221 -8.25 12.50 -8.25
C THR A 221 -8.63 13.67 -9.16
N SER A 222 -8.26 13.58 -10.43
CA SER A 222 -8.61 14.58 -11.45
C SER A 222 -10.11 14.60 -11.79
N LYS A 223 -10.84 13.52 -11.46
CA LYS A 223 -12.29 13.41 -11.64
C LYS A 223 -12.94 13.02 -10.33
N ARG A 224 -14.20 13.46 -10.11
CA ARG A 224 -15.00 13.01 -8.96
C ARG A 224 -15.17 11.50 -8.97
N LEU A 225 -15.28 10.94 -7.77
CA LEU A 225 -15.57 9.51 -7.60
C LEU A 225 -17.07 9.25 -7.73
N THR A 226 -17.41 8.03 -8.15
CA THR A 226 -18.81 7.59 -8.27
C THR A 226 -19.31 6.86 -7.04
N THR A 227 -18.42 6.53 -6.11
CA THR A 227 -18.73 5.84 -4.86
C THR A 227 -19.74 6.64 -4.04
N PRO A 228 -20.84 6.04 -3.55
CA PRO A 228 -21.92 6.77 -2.88
C PRO A 228 -21.47 7.71 -1.76
N ALA A 229 -20.56 7.28 -0.90
CA ALA A 229 -20.02 8.08 0.20
C ALA A 229 -19.15 9.28 -0.24
N LEU A 230 -18.67 9.29 -1.48
CA LEU A 230 -17.66 10.24 -1.98
C LEU A 230 -18.08 11.05 -3.21
N LYS A 231 -19.17 10.69 -3.87
CA LYS A 231 -19.62 11.27 -5.16
C LYS A 231 -19.87 12.78 -5.13
N ASP A 232 -20.26 13.29 -3.98
CA ASP A 232 -20.57 14.69 -3.79
C ASP A 232 -19.34 15.54 -3.43
N LEU A 233 -18.19 14.90 -3.15
CA LEU A 233 -16.95 15.62 -2.86
C LEU A 233 -16.35 16.17 -4.16
N PRO A 234 -15.97 17.46 -4.18
CA PRO A 234 -15.25 18.03 -5.30
C PRO A 234 -13.82 17.44 -5.37
N THR A 235 -13.21 17.55 -6.55
CA THR A 235 -11.76 17.29 -6.67
C THR A 235 -10.95 18.49 -6.19
N MET A 236 -9.69 18.28 -5.81
CA MET A 236 -8.78 19.39 -5.49
C MET A 236 -8.64 20.35 -6.67
N GLN A 237 -8.72 19.84 -7.91
CA GLN A 237 -8.65 20.67 -9.14
C GLN A 237 -9.90 21.55 -9.32
N GLU A 238 -11.10 21.04 -9.04
CA GLU A 238 -12.34 21.84 -9.03
C GLU A 238 -12.29 22.96 -7.98
N LEU A 239 -11.51 22.76 -6.90
CA LEU A 239 -11.29 23.75 -5.86
C LEU A 239 -10.14 24.73 -6.17
N GLY A 240 -9.60 24.69 -7.40
CA GLY A 240 -8.60 25.63 -7.90
C GLY A 240 -7.15 25.18 -7.75
N ILE A 241 -6.87 23.98 -7.24
CA ILE A 241 -5.52 23.45 -7.10
C ILE A 241 -5.14 22.70 -8.38
N LYS A 242 -4.61 23.43 -9.36
CA LYS A 242 -4.25 22.88 -10.67
C LYS A 242 -3.21 21.75 -10.56
N GLY A 243 -3.42 20.68 -11.33
CA GLY A 243 -2.49 19.55 -11.42
C GLY A 243 -2.44 18.65 -10.18
N PHE A 244 -3.32 18.88 -9.20
CA PHE A 244 -3.42 17.97 -8.05
C PHE A 244 -4.14 16.69 -8.48
N ASP A 245 -3.36 15.65 -8.72
CA ASP A 245 -3.87 14.33 -9.10
C ASP A 245 -2.97 13.27 -8.49
N VAL A 246 -3.48 12.58 -7.46
CA VAL A 246 -2.74 11.55 -6.74
C VAL A 246 -3.66 10.40 -6.35
N SER A 247 -3.27 9.19 -6.76
CA SER A 247 -3.85 7.94 -6.30
C SER A 247 -2.73 7.05 -5.75
N ILE A 248 -3.05 6.29 -4.74
CA ILE A 248 -2.09 5.41 -4.07
C ILE A 248 -2.20 4.02 -4.64
N TRP A 249 -1.18 3.62 -5.37
CA TRP A 249 -1.10 2.28 -5.93
C TRP A 249 -0.53 1.29 -4.91
N HIS A 250 -1.06 0.06 -4.91
CA HIS A 250 -0.53 -1.05 -4.13
C HIS A 250 0.07 -2.10 -5.06
N GLY A 251 1.20 -2.68 -4.65
CA GLY A 251 1.87 -3.76 -5.33
C GLY A 251 2.24 -4.89 -4.39
N LEU A 252 2.29 -6.10 -4.94
CA LEU A 252 2.70 -7.32 -4.25
C LEU A 252 4.14 -7.65 -4.62
N TYR A 253 4.95 -8.02 -3.63
CA TYR A 253 6.38 -8.28 -3.79
C TYR A 253 6.78 -9.55 -3.03
N ALA A 254 7.90 -10.16 -3.45
CA ALA A 254 8.55 -11.26 -2.74
C ALA A 254 10.04 -10.93 -2.49
N PRO A 255 10.75 -11.67 -1.62
CA PRO A 255 12.19 -11.55 -1.46
C PRO A 255 12.91 -11.83 -2.77
N LYS A 256 14.03 -11.15 -3.00
CA LYS A 256 14.92 -11.42 -4.14
C LYS A 256 15.38 -12.86 -4.17
N GLY A 257 15.34 -13.48 -5.37
CA GLY A 257 15.73 -14.88 -5.57
C GLY A 257 14.60 -15.89 -5.35
N THR A 258 13.35 -15.44 -5.15
CA THR A 258 12.18 -16.34 -5.17
C THR A 258 12.13 -17.08 -6.51
N PRO A 259 11.97 -18.42 -6.54
CA PRO A 259 12.00 -19.22 -7.77
C PRO A 259 10.94 -18.78 -8.80
N ALA A 260 11.30 -18.83 -10.07
CA ALA A 260 10.44 -18.34 -11.17
C ALA A 260 9.09 -19.07 -11.26
N ASP A 261 9.06 -20.38 -11.01
CA ASP A 261 7.83 -21.17 -10.98
C ASP A 261 6.91 -20.80 -9.81
N VAL A 262 7.48 -20.48 -8.64
CA VAL A 262 6.75 -19.97 -7.48
C VAL A 262 6.19 -18.59 -7.78
N MET A 263 7.00 -17.69 -8.35
CA MET A 263 6.56 -16.36 -8.77
C MET A 263 5.40 -16.43 -9.79
N ALA A 264 5.49 -17.33 -10.76
CA ALA A 264 4.44 -17.52 -11.75
C ALA A 264 3.12 -17.98 -11.10
N LYS A 265 3.17 -18.87 -10.10
CA LYS A 265 2.00 -19.31 -9.35
C LYS A 265 1.39 -18.18 -8.54
N ILE A 266 2.22 -17.37 -7.85
CA ILE A 266 1.73 -16.22 -7.08
C ILE A 266 1.11 -15.17 -8.00
N ASN A 267 1.77 -14.82 -9.11
CA ASN A 267 1.24 -13.87 -10.08
C ASN A 267 -0.07 -14.38 -10.71
N GLY A 268 -0.15 -15.69 -11.02
CA GLY A 268 -1.39 -16.32 -11.50
C GLY A 268 -2.54 -16.20 -10.49
N ALA A 269 -2.25 -16.46 -9.20
CA ALA A 269 -3.24 -16.31 -8.13
C ALA A 269 -3.65 -14.85 -7.92
N LEU A 270 -2.70 -13.92 -8.00
CA LEU A 270 -2.98 -12.47 -7.97
C LEU A 270 -3.92 -12.08 -9.11
N LYS A 271 -3.60 -12.42 -10.36
CA LYS A 271 -4.44 -12.11 -11.53
C LYS A 271 -5.85 -12.70 -11.44
N ALA A 272 -5.98 -13.89 -10.85
CA ALA A 272 -7.28 -14.50 -10.59
C ALA A 272 -8.06 -13.73 -9.50
N ALA A 273 -7.39 -13.35 -8.41
CA ALA A 273 -7.98 -12.56 -7.34
C ALA A 273 -8.46 -11.17 -7.80
N LEU A 274 -7.71 -10.52 -8.70
CA LEU A 274 -8.11 -9.22 -9.27
C LEU A 274 -9.36 -9.30 -10.17
N LYS A 275 -9.75 -10.51 -10.58
CA LYS A 275 -10.99 -10.78 -11.34
C LYS A 275 -12.11 -11.37 -10.47
N ASP A 276 -11.84 -11.58 -9.18
CA ASP A 276 -12.84 -12.10 -8.26
C ASP A 276 -13.92 -11.03 -8.01
N PRO A 277 -15.20 -11.32 -8.29
CA PRO A 277 -16.27 -10.32 -8.19
C PRO A 277 -16.45 -9.78 -6.77
N GLU A 278 -16.21 -10.59 -5.74
CA GLU A 278 -16.34 -10.16 -4.34
C GLU A 278 -15.21 -9.19 -3.96
N PHE A 279 -13.97 -9.50 -4.37
CA PHE A 279 -12.84 -8.60 -4.18
C PHE A 279 -13.07 -7.27 -4.88
N MET A 280 -13.46 -7.30 -6.16
CA MET A 280 -13.74 -6.11 -6.94
C MET A 280 -14.82 -5.25 -6.26
N ALA A 281 -15.96 -5.85 -5.93
CA ALA A 281 -17.07 -5.13 -5.31
C ALA A 281 -16.67 -4.49 -3.96
N LYS A 282 -15.89 -5.19 -3.12
CA LYS A 282 -15.40 -4.66 -1.83
C LYS A 282 -14.49 -3.44 -2.04
N GLN A 283 -13.55 -3.53 -2.98
CA GLN A 283 -12.59 -2.45 -3.23
C GLN A 283 -13.24 -1.23 -3.91
N GLU A 284 -14.07 -1.46 -4.92
CA GLU A 284 -14.78 -0.41 -5.66
C GLU A 284 -15.79 0.34 -4.78
N ALA A 285 -16.47 -0.37 -3.87
CA ALA A 285 -17.36 0.25 -2.88
C ALA A 285 -16.62 1.25 -1.96
N LEU A 286 -15.30 1.14 -1.85
CA LEU A 286 -14.44 2.06 -1.10
C LEU A 286 -13.74 3.09 -2.00
N GLY A 287 -14.08 3.12 -3.29
CA GLY A 287 -13.52 4.05 -4.27
C GLY A 287 -12.16 3.66 -4.84
N ALA A 288 -11.69 2.43 -4.60
CA ALA A 288 -10.48 1.92 -5.23
C ALA A 288 -10.74 1.47 -6.67
N VAL A 289 -9.72 1.56 -7.52
CA VAL A 289 -9.73 1.09 -8.91
C VAL A 289 -8.84 -0.13 -9.01
N ILE A 290 -9.38 -1.27 -9.42
CA ILE A 290 -8.61 -2.49 -9.60
C ILE A 290 -7.74 -2.38 -10.85
N ILE A 291 -6.46 -2.80 -10.75
CA ILE A 291 -5.57 -2.84 -11.90
C ILE A 291 -5.93 -4.03 -12.78
N THR A 292 -6.26 -3.74 -14.04
CA THR A 292 -6.62 -4.73 -15.06
C THR A 292 -5.70 -4.70 -16.28
N ASP A 293 -4.76 -3.75 -16.30
CA ASP A 293 -3.81 -3.57 -17.39
C ASP A 293 -2.52 -4.39 -17.18
N GLN A 294 -1.55 -4.20 -18.06
CA GLN A 294 -0.28 -4.93 -18.06
C GLN A 294 0.57 -4.73 -16.79
N ARG A 295 0.26 -3.75 -15.93
CA ARG A 295 0.94 -3.57 -14.64
C ARG A 295 0.67 -4.70 -13.64
N THR A 296 -0.24 -5.61 -13.95
CA THR A 296 -0.39 -6.90 -13.24
C THR A 296 0.75 -7.88 -13.55
N ASP A 297 1.56 -7.62 -14.58
CA ASP A 297 2.74 -8.43 -14.90
C ASP A 297 3.97 -7.96 -14.12
N PRO A 298 4.84 -8.89 -13.65
CA PRO A 298 6.03 -8.57 -12.87
C PRO A 298 6.97 -7.54 -13.51
N VAL A 299 7.20 -7.65 -14.82
CA VAL A 299 8.09 -6.75 -15.57
C VAL A 299 7.51 -5.34 -15.63
N GLU A 300 6.23 -5.20 -15.95
CA GLU A 300 5.58 -3.90 -16.07
C GLU A 300 5.36 -3.25 -14.69
N HIS A 301 5.08 -4.06 -13.65
CA HIS A 301 5.07 -3.58 -12.28
C HIS A 301 6.43 -2.97 -11.88
N LYS A 302 7.54 -3.65 -12.18
CA LYS A 302 8.89 -3.14 -11.89
C LYS A 302 9.18 -1.84 -12.63
N LYS A 303 8.85 -1.76 -13.91
CA LYS A 303 9.01 -0.54 -14.72
C LYS A 303 8.19 0.62 -14.15
N PHE A 304 6.95 0.35 -13.74
CA PHE A 304 6.07 1.34 -13.14
C PHE A 304 6.67 1.90 -11.85
N VAL A 305 7.12 1.04 -10.93
CA VAL A 305 7.74 1.50 -9.67
C VAL A 305 9.00 2.32 -9.94
N ALA A 306 9.83 1.93 -10.90
CA ALA A 306 11.01 2.69 -11.29
C ALA A 306 10.65 4.09 -11.80
N SER A 307 9.59 4.21 -12.62
CA SER A 307 9.09 5.51 -13.09
C SER A 307 8.55 6.38 -11.95
N GLU A 308 7.88 5.79 -10.98
CA GLU A 308 7.37 6.49 -9.80
C GLU A 308 8.54 6.97 -8.89
N ILE A 309 9.60 6.18 -8.71
CA ILE A 309 10.82 6.63 -7.99
C ILE A 309 11.40 7.88 -8.65
N ALA A 310 11.52 7.88 -9.98
CA ALA A 310 12.04 9.03 -10.74
C ALA A 310 11.12 10.26 -10.64
N LYS A 311 9.80 10.06 -10.67
CA LYS A 311 8.78 11.12 -10.55
C LYS A 311 8.81 11.79 -9.18
N TRP A 312 8.87 11.00 -8.10
CA TRP A 312 8.78 11.53 -6.75
C TRP A 312 10.11 12.10 -6.22
N GLY A 313 11.24 11.66 -6.74
CA GLY A 313 12.56 12.15 -6.31
C GLY A 313 12.68 13.67 -6.24
N PRO A 314 12.46 14.43 -7.35
CA PRO A 314 12.52 15.88 -7.34
C PRO A 314 11.54 16.54 -6.36
N VAL A 315 10.31 16.02 -6.25
CA VAL A 315 9.27 16.55 -5.36
C VAL A 315 9.70 16.44 -3.89
N LEU A 316 10.21 15.28 -3.49
CA LEU A 316 10.63 15.00 -2.12
C LEU A 316 11.91 15.77 -1.74
N THR A 317 12.84 15.91 -2.69
CA THR A 317 14.05 16.73 -2.51
C THR A 317 13.69 18.20 -2.31
N ALA A 318 12.80 18.75 -3.12
CA ALA A 318 12.34 20.13 -2.99
C ALA A 318 11.61 20.38 -1.66
N ALA A 319 10.83 19.41 -1.18
CA ALA A 319 10.13 19.47 0.11
C ALA A 319 11.06 19.24 1.32
N LYS A 320 12.36 18.94 1.12
CA LYS A 320 13.31 18.55 2.18
C LYS A 320 12.78 17.46 3.10
N ALA A 321 12.02 16.54 2.55
CA ALA A 321 11.30 15.49 3.28
C ALA A 321 12.22 14.29 3.57
N TYR A 322 13.30 14.50 4.32
CA TYR A 322 14.27 13.46 4.70
C TYR A 322 13.97 12.85 6.07
N ILE A 323 14.38 11.59 6.23
CA ILE A 323 14.41 10.85 7.50
C ILE A 323 15.85 10.40 7.74
N ASP A 324 16.36 10.68 8.92
CA ASP A 324 17.67 10.21 9.37
C ASP A 324 17.62 8.77 9.91
#